data_487ffe8d6a21aeeb22411ed2fc02a7d3
#
_entry.id   487ffe8d6a21aeeb22411ed2fc02a7d3
#
_cell.length_a   1.000
_cell.length_b   1.000
_cell.length_c   1.000
_cell.angle_alpha   90.00
_cell.angle_beta   90.00
_cell.angle_gamma   90.00
#
_symmetry.space_group_name_H-M   'P 1'
#
loop_
_entity.id
_entity.type
_entity.pdbx_description
1 polymer ?
#
loop_
_entity_poly.entity_id
_entity_poly.type
_entity_poly.pdbx_seq_one_letter_code
_entity_poly.pdbx_strand_id
1 'polypeptide(L)'
;MILTGISIIATGISIIYSCKASKSAKLARQYKEETLHLREVLDLENLSSKFLAESKYFLDKTRSKDWYRGIDVNYIISPFKEVLSSFGKLYHLVNVEDDLKYKVHTLNDMIQTYDRATDSQKTTVNSLILEIGEILQQEIHNNTNLIIKK
;
A
#
# COMPACT_ATOMS: atom_id res chain seq x y z
N MET A 1 27.17 -38.17 47.24
CA MET A 1 25.72 -38.01 47.03
C MET A 1 25.23 -36.58 46.86
N ILE A 2 25.92 -35.55 47.31
CA ILE A 2 25.47 -34.13 47.25
C ILE A 2 25.63 -33.53 45.84
N LEU A 3 26.66 -33.92 45.08
CA LEU A 3 26.93 -33.41 43.73
C LEU A 3 25.87 -33.78 42.68
N THR A 4 25.23 -34.93 42.81
CA THR A 4 24.16 -35.38 41.90
C THR A 4 22.85 -34.57 42.06
N GLY A 5 22.52 -34.15 43.27
CA GLY A 5 21.33 -33.35 43.56
C GLY A 5 21.42 -31.93 42.96
N ILE A 6 22.59 -31.29 43.02
CA ILE A 6 22.83 -29.94 42.48
C ILE A 6 22.74 -29.96 40.96
N SER A 7 23.22 -31.01 40.31
CA SER A 7 23.16 -31.15 38.83
C SER A 7 21.73 -31.28 38.32
N ILE A 8 20.86 -32.02 39.02
CA ILE A 8 19.44 -32.19 38.63
C ILE A 8 18.67 -30.87 38.76
N ILE A 9 18.91 -30.10 39.83
CA ILE A 9 18.27 -28.80 40.04
C ILE A 9 18.73 -27.79 38.97
N ALA A 10 20.03 -27.74 38.67
CA ALA A 10 20.56 -26.86 37.64
C ALA A 10 19.98 -27.17 36.25
N THR A 11 19.83 -28.47 35.91
CA THR A 11 19.22 -28.92 34.66
C THR A 11 17.72 -28.54 34.62
N GLY A 12 16.97 -28.71 35.67
CA GLY A 12 15.55 -28.32 35.76
C GLY A 12 15.35 -26.81 35.58
N ILE A 13 16.17 -26.00 36.21
CA ILE A 13 16.16 -24.54 36.10
C ILE A 13 16.49 -24.13 34.63
N SER A 14 17.49 -24.75 34.01
CA SER A 14 17.88 -24.47 32.62
C SER A 14 16.76 -24.78 31.65
N ILE A 15 16.02 -25.88 31.85
CA ILE A 15 14.86 -26.22 31.01
C ILE A 15 13.75 -25.19 31.13
N ILE A 16 13.43 -24.75 32.35
CA ILE A 16 12.40 -23.72 32.61
C ILE A 16 12.76 -22.39 31.91
N TYR A 17 14.02 -21.96 32.07
CA TYR A 17 14.49 -20.73 31.36
C TYR A 17 14.48 -20.87 29.86
N SER A 18 14.87 -22.02 29.34
CA SER A 18 14.82 -22.31 27.89
C SER A 18 13.39 -22.26 27.35
N CYS A 19 12.41 -22.84 28.07
CA CYS A 19 10.99 -22.77 27.70
C CYS A 19 10.44 -21.34 27.75
N LYS A 20 10.80 -20.55 28.78
CA LYS A 20 10.42 -19.13 28.86
C LYS A 20 11.03 -18.31 27.72
N ALA A 21 12.30 -18.50 27.41
CA ALA A 21 13.00 -17.82 26.31
C ALA A 21 12.34 -18.16 24.95
N SER A 22 11.99 -19.42 24.72
CA SER A 22 11.30 -19.86 23.53
C SER A 22 9.91 -19.21 23.38
N LYS A 23 9.11 -19.16 24.46
CA LYS A 23 7.81 -18.47 24.44
C LYS A 23 7.95 -16.97 24.18
N SER A 24 8.92 -16.30 24.82
CA SER A 24 9.19 -14.89 24.61
C SER A 24 9.64 -14.59 23.19
N ALA A 25 10.48 -15.43 22.60
CA ALA A 25 10.92 -15.33 21.21
C ALA A 25 9.74 -15.49 20.22
N LYS A 26 8.83 -16.43 20.50
CA LYS A 26 7.62 -16.63 19.68
C LYS A 26 6.70 -15.41 19.74
N LEU A 27 6.45 -14.88 20.93
CA LEU A 27 5.66 -13.64 21.10
C LEU A 27 6.31 -12.45 20.40
N ALA A 28 7.62 -12.27 20.53
CA ALA A 28 8.33 -11.19 19.86
C ALA A 28 8.23 -11.29 18.30
N ARG A 29 8.25 -12.50 17.76
CA ARG A 29 8.01 -12.70 16.31
C ARG A 29 6.59 -12.34 15.92
N GLN A 30 5.59 -12.76 16.69
CA GLN A 30 4.19 -12.41 16.43
C GLN A 30 3.98 -10.89 16.43
N TYR A 31 4.46 -10.18 17.46
CA TYR A 31 4.38 -8.73 17.52
C TYR A 31 5.10 -8.04 16.35
N LYS A 32 6.24 -8.58 15.94
CA LYS A 32 6.95 -8.05 14.77
C LYS A 32 6.13 -8.21 13.48
N GLU A 33 5.55 -9.38 13.26
CA GLU A 33 4.71 -9.65 12.08
C GLU A 33 3.45 -8.78 12.08
N GLU A 34 2.77 -8.62 13.21
CA GLU A 34 1.61 -7.74 13.37
C GLU A 34 1.97 -6.28 13.11
N THR A 35 3.12 -5.81 13.64
CA THR A 35 3.59 -4.44 13.42
C THR A 35 3.93 -4.18 11.96
N LEU A 36 4.57 -5.14 11.27
CA LEU A 36 4.86 -5.02 9.84
C LEU A 36 3.57 -4.94 9.03
N HIS A 37 2.61 -5.80 9.31
CA HIS A 37 1.33 -5.81 8.61
C HIS A 37 0.52 -4.52 8.83
N LEU A 38 0.49 -4.01 10.08
CA LEU A 38 -0.11 -2.70 10.37
C LEU A 38 0.54 -1.57 9.57
N ARG A 39 1.87 -1.58 9.46
CA ARG A 39 2.60 -0.60 8.67
C ARG A 39 2.22 -0.68 7.18
N GLU A 40 2.14 -1.88 6.64
CA GLU A 40 1.74 -2.11 5.25
C GLU A 40 0.33 -1.56 4.96
N VAL A 41 -0.63 -1.79 5.86
CA VAL A 41 -1.99 -1.23 5.75
C VAL A 41 -1.95 0.30 5.78
N LEU A 42 -1.19 0.90 6.70
CA LEU A 42 -1.05 2.36 6.77
C LEU A 42 -0.39 2.94 5.50
N ASP A 43 0.60 2.26 4.93
CA ASP A 43 1.25 2.69 3.69
C ASP A 43 0.25 2.63 2.51
N LEU A 44 -0.62 1.61 2.48
CA LEU A 44 -1.67 1.48 1.48
C LEU A 44 -2.76 2.56 1.64
N GLU A 45 -3.18 2.86 2.87
CA GLU A 45 -4.12 3.95 3.17
C GLU A 45 -3.56 5.32 2.76
N ASN A 46 -2.28 5.57 3.06
CA ASN A 46 -1.60 6.79 2.67
C ASN A 46 -1.52 6.95 1.15
N LEU A 47 -1.18 5.86 0.43
CA LEU A 47 -1.16 5.87 -1.03
C LEU A 47 -2.55 6.14 -1.61
N SER A 48 -3.57 5.44 -1.10
CA SER A 48 -4.96 5.63 -1.53
C SER A 48 -5.42 7.07 -1.33
N SER A 49 -5.17 7.65 -0.16
CA SER A 49 -5.52 9.03 0.15
C SER A 49 -4.84 10.05 -0.77
N LYS A 50 -3.54 9.86 -1.03
CA LYS A 50 -2.78 10.70 -1.97
C LYS A 50 -3.30 10.54 -3.39
N PHE A 51 -3.54 9.31 -3.83
CA PHE A 51 -4.07 9.04 -5.16
C PHE A 51 -5.41 9.73 -5.38
N LEU A 52 -6.34 9.63 -4.44
CA LEU A 52 -7.64 10.27 -4.53
C LEU A 52 -7.54 11.81 -4.53
N ALA A 53 -6.66 12.37 -3.69
CA ALA A 53 -6.46 13.82 -3.63
C ALA A 53 -5.87 14.36 -4.93
N GLU A 54 -4.81 13.74 -5.46
CA GLU A 54 -4.17 14.16 -6.70
C GLU A 54 -5.04 13.89 -7.92
N SER A 55 -5.81 12.80 -7.94
CA SER A 55 -6.80 12.53 -8.99
C SER A 55 -7.86 13.62 -9.03
N LYS A 56 -8.39 14.00 -7.88
CA LYS A 56 -9.38 15.08 -7.79
C LYS A 56 -8.79 16.41 -8.25
N TYR A 57 -7.60 16.76 -7.80
CA TYR A 57 -6.90 17.97 -8.22
C TYR A 57 -6.68 17.98 -9.73
N PHE A 58 -6.17 16.88 -10.29
CA PHE A 58 -5.96 16.72 -11.73
C PHE A 58 -7.26 16.89 -12.54
N LEU A 59 -8.35 16.21 -12.14
CA LEU A 59 -9.64 16.28 -12.82
C LEU A 59 -10.27 17.69 -12.73
N ASP A 60 -10.18 18.33 -11.57
CA ASP A 60 -10.69 19.70 -11.39
C ASP A 60 -9.94 20.71 -12.26
N LYS A 61 -8.61 20.60 -12.33
CA LYS A 61 -7.77 21.50 -13.14
C LYS A 61 -7.92 21.26 -14.64
N THR A 62 -8.14 20.02 -15.07
CA THR A 62 -8.26 19.64 -16.48
C THR A 62 -9.70 19.66 -17.00
N ARG A 63 -10.67 20.09 -16.17
CA ARG A 63 -12.09 20.12 -16.55
C ARG A 63 -12.43 21.07 -17.69
N SER A 64 -11.72 22.20 -17.82
CA SER A 64 -11.91 23.15 -18.89
C SER A 64 -11.34 22.61 -20.22
N LYS A 65 -12.02 22.86 -21.34
CA LYS A 65 -11.54 22.43 -22.65
C LYS A 65 -10.16 23.01 -23.02
N ASP A 66 -9.88 24.20 -22.53
CA ASP A 66 -8.65 24.96 -22.82
C ASP A 66 -7.72 25.05 -21.60
N TRP A 67 -7.78 24.09 -20.68
CA TRP A 67 -7.06 24.08 -19.40
C TRP A 67 -5.54 24.24 -19.54
N TYR A 68 -4.97 23.78 -20.66
CA TYR A 68 -3.54 23.83 -20.96
C TYR A 68 -3.06 25.19 -21.49
N ARG A 69 -3.98 26.12 -21.84
CA ARG A 69 -3.60 27.44 -22.40
C ARG A 69 -3.06 28.35 -21.30
N GLY A 70 -1.78 28.75 -21.46
CA GLY A 70 -1.10 29.67 -20.53
C GLY A 70 -0.69 29.04 -19.20
N ILE A 71 -0.79 27.74 -19.05
CA ILE A 71 -0.40 27.01 -17.85
C ILE A 71 0.71 26.02 -18.20
N ASP A 72 1.71 25.88 -17.32
CA ASP A 72 2.66 24.78 -17.43
C ASP A 72 1.93 23.45 -17.11
N VAL A 73 1.68 22.68 -18.17
CA VAL A 73 1.01 21.37 -18.08
C VAL A 73 1.71 20.44 -17.10
N ASN A 74 3.03 20.51 -17.01
CA ASN A 74 3.81 19.70 -16.09
C ASN A 74 3.48 20.02 -14.63
N TYR A 75 3.15 21.26 -14.30
CA TYR A 75 2.77 21.63 -12.94
C TYR A 75 1.51 20.88 -12.43
N ILE A 76 0.59 20.57 -13.36
CA ILE A 76 -0.63 19.81 -13.03
C ILE A 76 -0.40 18.31 -13.10
N ILE A 77 0.39 17.84 -14.06
CA ILE A 77 0.58 16.41 -14.32
C ILE A 77 1.63 15.79 -13.41
N SER A 78 2.71 16.49 -13.04
CA SER A 78 3.82 15.93 -12.27
C SER A 78 3.42 15.39 -10.89
N PRO A 79 2.62 16.07 -10.07
CA PRO A 79 2.20 15.55 -8.77
C PRO A 79 1.44 14.22 -8.91
N PHE A 80 0.56 14.13 -9.90
CA PHE A 80 -0.20 12.91 -10.16
C PHE A 80 0.71 11.76 -10.63
N LYS A 81 1.68 12.02 -11.50
CA LYS A 81 2.68 11.03 -11.91
C LYS A 81 3.53 10.53 -10.75
N GLU A 82 3.90 11.41 -9.83
CA GLU A 82 4.66 11.04 -8.64
C GLU A 82 3.89 10.03 -7.78
N VAL A 83 2.60 10.26 -7.60
CA VAL A 83 1.74 9.30 -6.90
C VAL A 83 1.66 7.98 -7.67
N LEU A 84 1.44 8.00 -8.99
CA LEU A 84 1.41 6.77 -9.79
C LEU A 84 2.72 5.98 -9.70
N SER A 85 3.87 6.66 -9.68
CA SER A 85 5.17 6.00 -9.52
C SER A 85 5.36 5.32 -8.15
N SER A 86 4.64 5.80 -7.13
CA SER A 86 4.71 5.25 -5.77
C SER A 86 4.02 3.89 -5.63
N PHE A 87 3.14 3.51 -6.55
CA PHE A 87 2.45 2.22 -6.55
C PHE A 87 3.41 1.03 -6.62
N GLY A 88 4.55 1.18 -7.32
CA GLY A 88 5.53 0.12 -7.49
C GLY A 88 6.03 -0.50 -6.18
N LYS A 89 5.98 0.26 -5.08
CA LYS A 89 6.41 -0.19 -3.74
C LYS A 89 5.38 -1.04 -3.03
N LEU A 90 4.11 -0.94 -3.42
CA LEU A 90 2.97 -1.51 -2.70
C LEU A 90 2.19 -2.57 -3.49
N TYR A 91 2.59 -2.88 -4.73
CA TYR A 91 1.91 -3.89 -5.54
C TYR A 91 1.78 -5.24 -4.85
N HIS A 92 2.81 -5.65 -4.09
CA HIS A 92 2.81 -6.92 -3.36
C HIS A 92 1.75 -7.02 -2.26
N LEU A 93 1.11 -5.90 -1.88
CA LEU A 93 0.03 -5.85 -0.89
C LEU A 93 -1.37 -6.01 -1.51
N VAL A 94 -1.44 -6.17 -2.82
CA VAL A 94 -2.71 -6.19 -3.57
C VAL A 94 -2.89 -7.56 -4.23
N ASN A 95 -4.05 -8.19 -4.02
CA ASN A 95 -4.35 -9.51 -4.57
C ASN A 95 -4.45 -9.52 -6.11
N VAL A 96 -4.78 -8.38 -6.70
CA VAL A 96 -4.90 -8.17 -8.16
C VAL A 96 -3.73 -7.36 -8.72
N GLU A 97 -2.52 -7.74 -8.30
CA GLU A 97 -1.28 -7.00 -8.59
C GLU A 97 -1.09 -6.69 -10.08
N ASP A 98 -1.26 -7.68 -10.96
CA ASP A 98 -1.04 -7.51 -12.40
C ASP A 98 -2.10 -6.62 -13.04
N ASP A 99 -3.36 -6.71 -12.62
CA ASP A 99 -4.43 -5.82 -13.08
C ASP A 99 -4.19 -4.38 -12.63
N LEU A 100 -3.81 -4.18 -11.38
CA LEU A 100 -3.47 -2.85 -10.86
C LEU A 100 -2.27 -2.25 -11.58
N LYS A 101 -1.21 -3.03 -11.81
CA LYS A 101 -0.03 -2.59 -12.58
C LYS A 101 -0.42 -2.12 -13.98
N TYR A 102 -1.23 -2.91 -14.67
CA TYR A 102 -1.69 -2.58 -16.01
C TYR A 102 -2.49 -1.28 -16.03
N LYS A 103 -3.44 -1.12 -15.11
CA LYS A 103 -4.27 0.08 -15.01
C LYS A 103 -3.44 1.33 -14.68
N VAL A 104 -2.52 1.22 -13.73
CA VAL A 104 -1.63 2.33 -13.34
C VAL A 104 -0.70 2.72 -14.49
N HIS A 105 -0.12 1.76 -15.21
CA HIS A 105 0.71 2.02 -16.36
C HIS A 105 -0.09 2.71 -17.49
N THR A 106 -1.24 2.17 -17.83
CA THR A 106 -2.13 2.73 -18.86
C THR A 106 -2.56 4.16 -18.49
N LEU A 107 -2.92 4.40 -17.25
CA LEU A 107 -3.26 5.74 -16.76
C LEU A 107 -2.06 6.69 -16.87
N ASN A 108 -0.88 6.26 -16.47
CA ASN A 108 0.33 7.06 -16.55
C ASN A 108 0.67 7.46 -18.00
N ASP A 109 0.49 6.57 -18.96
CA ASP A 109 0.73 6.87 -20.38
C ASP A 109 -0.32 7.84 -20.93
N MET A 110 -1.58 7.67 -20.56
CA MET A 110 -2.67 8.54 -21.01
C MET A 110 -2.57 9.97 -20.46
N ILE A 111 -2.13 10.16 -19.22
CA ILE A 111 -1.97 11.51 -18.65
C ILE A 111 -0.80 12.27 -19.25
N GLN A 112 0.19 11.60 -19.87
CA GLN A 112 1.30 12.28 -20.56
C GLN A 112 0.86 13.09 -21.77
N THR A 113 -0.20 12.65 -22.42
CA THR A 113 -0.75 13.27 -23.63
C THR A 113 -2.15 13.83 -23.43
N TYR A 114 -2.53 14.06 -22.18
CA TYR A 114 -3.89 14.46 -21.81
C TYR A 114 -4.32 15.83 -22.37
N ASP A 115 -3.37 16.73 -22.60
CA ASP A 115 -3.58 18.02 -23.26
C ASP A 115 -4.17 17.90 -24.67
N ARG A 116 -3.91 16.76 -25.33
CA ARG A 116 -4.41 16.42 -26.69
C ARG A 116 -5.47 15.32 -26.66
N ALA A 117 -5.91 14.92 -25.49
CA ALA A 117 -6.84 13.81 -25.34
C ALA A 117 -8.23 14.14 -25.92
N THR A 118 -8.77 13.19 -26.66
CA THR A 118 -10.17 13.21 -27.09
C THR A 118 -11.13 13.02 -25.92
N ASP A 119 -12.41 13.34 -26.07
CA ASP A 119 -13.40 13.15 -25.03
C ASP A 119 -13.53 11.66 -24.62
N SER A 120 -13.36 10.73 -25.58
CA SER A 120 -13.32 9.30 -25.28
C SER A 120 -12.13 8.93 -24.40
N GLN A 121 -10.93 9.46 -24.68
CA GLN A 121 -9.75 9.23 -23.88
C GLN A 121 -9.87 9.81 -22.46
N LYS A 122 -10.48 10.99 -22.34
CA LYS A 122 -10.79 11.59 -21.03
C LYS A 122 -11.75 10.71 -20.21
N THR A 123 -12.76 10.15 -20.86
CA THR A 123 -13.67 9.20 -20.21
C THR A 123 -12.93 7.96 -19.74
N THR A 124 -12.01 7.42 -20.55
CA THR A 124 -11.19 6.27 -20.16
C THR A 124 -10.29 6.59 -18.96
N VAL A 125 -9.67 7.78 -18.93
CA VAL A 125 -8.86 8.22 -17.78
C VAL A 125 -9.71 8.29 -16.50
N ASN A 126 -10.92 8.84 -16.59
CA ASN A 126 -11.84 8.89 -15.45
C ASN A 126 -12.21 7.50 -14.96
N SER A 127 -12.51 6.56 -15.88
CA SER A 127 -12.81 5.16 -15.53
C SER A 127 -11.64 4.50 -14.82
N LEU A 128 -10.42 4.63 -15.36
CA LEU A 128 -9.21 4.08 -14.75
C LEU A 128 -8.96 4.65 -13.34
N ILE A 129 -9.17 5.95 -13.12
CA ILE A 129 -9.04 6.57 -11.80
C ILE A 129 -10.02 5.94 -10.82
N LEU A 130 -11.28 5.74 -11.20
CA LEU A 130 -12.30 5.12 -10.36
C LEU A 130 -11.94 3.67 -10.05
N GLU A 131 -11.61 2.88 -11.06
CA GLU A 131 -11.26 1.47 -10.90
C GLU A 131 -10.04 1.26 -9.99
N ILE A 132 -8.98 2.06 -10.16
CA ILE A 132 -7.81 2.02 -9.27
C ILE A 132 -8.22 2.40 -7.84
N GLY A 133 -9.05 3.42 -7.67
CA GLY A 133 -9.54 3.84 -6.36
C GLY A 133 -10.35 2.74 -5.67
N GLU A 134 -11.22 2.03 -6.40
CA GLU A 134 -12.00 0.90 -5.88
C GLU A 134 -11.11 -0.27 -5.46
N ILE A 135 -10.11 -0.63 -6.27
CA ILE A 135 -9.14 -1.67 -5.92
C ILE A 135 -8.43 -1.32 -4.61
N LEU A 136 -7.92 -0.11 -4.47
CA LEU A 136 -7.23 0.33 -3.26
C LEU A 136 -8.14 0.26 -2.02
N GLN A 137 -9.39 0.73 -2.13
CA GLN A 137 -10.35 0.70 -1.02
C GLN A 137 -10.69 -0.75 -0.61
N GLN A 138 -10.88 -1.63 -1.58
CA GLN A 138 -11.15 -3.04 -1.34
C GLN A 138 -9.98 -3.73 -0.64
N GLU A 139 -8.75 -3.46 -1.07
CA GLU A 139 -7.57 -4.07 -0.45
C GLU A 139 -7.29 -3.53 0.96
N ILE A 140 -7.53 -2.24 1.23
CA ILE A 140 -7.48 -1.70 2.58
C ILE A 140 -8.49 -2.43 3.48
N HIS A 141 -9.72 -2.61 3.01
CA HIS A 141 -10.75 -3.31 3.76
C HIS A 141 -10.37 -4.77 4.05
N ASN A 142 -9.88 -5.49 3.04
CA ASN A 142 -9.45 -6.88 3.16
C ASN A 142 -8.31 -7.02 4.19
N ASN A 143 -7.28 -6.18 4.08
CA ASN A 143 -6.13 -6.22 4.97
C ASN A 143 -6.48 -5.81 6.41
N THR A 144 -7.36 -4.83 6.59
CA THR A 144 -7.85 -4.43 7.93
C THR A 144 -8.63 -5.55 8.61
N ASN A 145 -9.47 -6.27 7.88
CA ASN A 145 -10.23 -7.40 8.41
C ASN A 145 -9.37 -8.58 8.87
N LEU A 146 -8.19 -8.76 8.26
CA LEU A 146 -7.23 -9.78 8.69
C LEU A 146 -6.60 -9.46 10.04
N ILE A 147 -6.49 -8.19 10.41
CA ILE A 147 -5.96 -7.74 11.71
C ILE A 147 -6.98 -7.99 12.82
N ILE A 148 -8.27 -7.72 12.55
CA ILE A 148 -9.33 -7.77 13.57
C ILE A 148 -9.71 -9.22 13.93
N LYS A 149 -9.50 -10.18 13.02
CA LYS A 149 -9.89 -11.60 13.23
C LYS A 149 -8.86 -12.45 13.97
N LYS A 150 -7.72 -11.91 14.36
CA LYS A 150 -6.70 -12.59 15.16
C LYS A 150 -6.79 -12.19 16.63
#